data_782e51ef57bdb48d1ca47685751ae064
#
_entry.id   782e51ef57bdb48d1ca47685751ae064
#
_cell.length_a   1.000
_cell.length_b   1.000
_cell.length_c   1.000
_cell.angle_alpha   90.00
_cell.angle_beta   90.00
_cell.angle_gamma   90.00
#
_symmetry.space_group_name_H-M   'P 1'
#
loop_
_entity.id
_entity.type
_entity.pdbx_description
1 polymer ?
#
loop_
_entity_poly.entity_id
_entity_poly.type
_entity_poly.pdbx_seq_one_letter_code
_entity_poly.pdbx_strand_id
1 'polypeptide(L)'
;MEYLNKVLGIEVAYEDVEFKHLPNFIVTRYRLQMVSMNEQKMIFLYPKTELSISRASKQLEEMGLLHIKKEGVPQFYRFSHPITNQYPAMIELFTRKLDAIQLPEDADERVEEAVEEMRKKLWRNRIMSKDEYLIADAPLKALTVFAMPMILGSFFQQVYNMADSIIVGQFVGSSALAAVGACAALTNVFICVALGAGVGAGVLVSRYFGAKEYGKMKTIVSTSLISFLLLSILLGIFGFCFSHAMMSALQTPADILDEAVLYLRVYFVGFPFLFMYNILSSMFTSIGESKIPLGLLIFSSILNIVMDLWMVAGLGLGVFGAALATLIAQGISAVFSLLIFLYRMRRYQSPFQCFDGRMLRSMLRIAVPSVLQQSTVSIGMMIVQAVVNPFGTQALAGYAATMRVENVFSLIFVSIGNAVSPYVSQNLGAGKTERIKKGYHAALVLDVCFAALAFLVIETLHTQISSLFLGKDGTTLAYQVSEDYMRWLGYFFIFMGIKMATDGVLRGLGIMRPFLIANMVNLAIRLSVALICAPRFGIDFVWLAVPAGWLANFLVSYAALRKSWPAEKAESSR
;
A
#
# COMPACT_ATOMS: atom_id res chain seq x y z
N MET A 1 5.51 41.10 18.92
CA MET A 1 5.44 41.29 17.44
C MET A 1 6.48 42.27 16.95
N GLU A 2 6.66 43.46 17.51
CA GLU A 2 7.78 44.37 17.14
C GLU A 2 9.15 43.69 17.23
N TYR A 3 9.36 42.93 18.30
CA TYR A 3 10.59 42.17 18.51
C TYR A 3 10.80 41.10 17.41
N LEU A 4 9.77 40.35 17.08
CA LEU A 4 9.81 39.36 15.98
C LEU A 4 10.07 40.01 14.61
N ASN A 5 9.50 41.19 14.38
CA ASN A 5 9.76 41.96 13.17
C ASN A 5 11.23 42.39 13.09
N LYS A 6 11.83 42.81 14.22
CA LYS A 6 13.23 43.22 14.31
C LYS A 6 14.21 42.06 14.11
N VAL A 7 13.91 40.90 14.72
CA VAL A 7 14.71 39.67 14.62
C VAL A 7 14.61 39.03 13.25
N LEU A 8 13.42 39.05 12.64
CA LEU A 8 13.22 38.46 11.31
C LEU A 8 13.62 39.39 10.16
N GLY A 9 13.90 40.67 10.43
CA GLY A 9 14.15 41.69 9.39
C GLY A 9 12.93 41.86 8.47
N ILE A 10 11.72 41.86 9.04
CA ILE A 10 10.48 41.80 8.32
C ILE A 10 9.68 43.08 8.57
N GLU A 11 9.20 43.73 7.54
CA GLU A 11 8.26 44.83 7.65
C GLU A 11 6.84 44.30 7.63
N VAL A 12 6.11 44.48 8.75
CA VAL A 12 4.75 43.94 8.91
C VAL A 12 3.75 45.04 8.91
N ALA A 13 2.86 45.04 7.94
CA ALA A 13 1.66 45.88 7.92
C ALA A 13 0.44 45.07 8.43
N TYR A 14 -0.34 45.67 9.34
CA TYR A 14 -1.50 45.02 9.97
C TYR A 14 -2.79 45.52 9.35
N GLU A 15 -3.63 44.60 8.93
CA GLU A 15 -5.00 44.91 8.51
C GLU A 15 -5.95 43.77 8.87
N ASP A 16 -7.16 44.13 9.22
CA ASP A 16 -8.19 43.20 9.65
C ASP A 16 -9.13 42.89 8.47
N VAL A 17 -9.29 41.60 8.15
CA VAL A 17 -10.09 41.13 7.02
C VAL A 17 -11.06 40.02 7.43
N GLU A 18 -12.26 40.01 6.90
CA GLU A 18 -13.26 38.95 7.10
C GLU A 18 -13.27 37.99 5.91
N PHE A 19 -13.10 36.70 6.19
CA PHE A 19 -13.15 35.64 5.19
C PHE A 19 -14.31 34.70 5.46
N LYS A 20 -15.30 34.70 4.59
CA LYS A 20 -16.51 33.88 4.79
C LYS A 20 -16.41 32.46 4.21
N HIS A 21 -15.46 32.17 3.33
CA HIS A 21 -15.41 30.88 2.60
C HIS A 21 -13.99 30.43 2.24
N LEU A 22 -13.11 30.22 3.22
CA LEU A 22 -11.89 29.44 2.99
C LEU A 22 -12.17 27.95 3.23
N PRO A 23 -11.95 27.04 2.29
CA PRO A 23 -12.07 25.61 2.55
C PRO A 23 -11.06 25.21 3.62
N ASN A 24 -11.55 24.65 4.73
CA ASN A 24 -10.84 24.18 5.92
C ASN A 24 -10.61 25.18 7.07
N PHE A 25 -11.18 26.38 7.04
CA PHE A 25 -11.16 27.29 8.19
C PHE A 25 -12.59 27.57 8.67
N ILE A 26 -12.90 27.21 9.92
CA ILE A 26 -14.17 27.50 10.60
C ILE A 26 -13.99 28.78 11.42
N VAL A 27 -13.60 29.86 10.80
CA VAL A 27 -13.46 31.13 11.52
C VAL A 27 -13.96 32.28 10.66
N THR A 28 -14.66 33.16 11.28
CA THR A 28 -15.37 34.26 10.62
C THR A 28 -14.53 35.52 10.45
N ARG A 29 -13.46 35.70 11.21
CA ARG A 29 -12.66 36.93 11.20
C ARG A 29 -11.18 36.67 11.44
N TYR A 30 -10.32 37.25 10.59
CA TYR A 30 -8.87 37.16 10.67
C TYR A 30 -8.20 38.52 10.55
N ARG A 31 -7.05 38.66 11.22
CA ARG A 31 -6.11 39.73 10.90
C ARG A 31 -5.24 39.29 9.75
N LEU A 32 -5.26 40.05 8.67
CA LEU A 32 -4.32 39.87 7.57
C LEU A 32 -2.99 40.52 7.95
N GLN A 33 -1.94 39.75 7.93
CA GLN A 33 -0.59 40.22 8.16
C GLN A 33 0.23 40.00 6.89
N MET A 34 0.68 41.07 6.29
CA MET A 34 1.55 41.02 5.13
C MET A 34 2.99 41.16 5.56
N VAL A 35 3.80 40.20 5.14
CA VAL A 35 5.21 40.13 5.51
C VAL A 35 6.04 40.26 4.25
N SER A 36 6.87 41.30 4.19
CA SER A 36 7.84 41.50 3.10
C SER A 36 9.18 40.91 3.49
N MET A 37 9.68 39.92 2.72
CA MET A 37 10.96 39.27 2.94
C MET A 37 11.74 39.21 1.64
N ASN A 38 12.86 39.96 1.51
CA ASN A 38 13.76 39.91 0.36
C ASN A 38 12.98 39.86 -0.99
N GLU A 39 12.18 40.89 -1.27
CA GLU A 39 11.36 41.04 -2.48
C GLU A 39 10.16 40.07 -2.63
N GLN A 40 10.01 39.06 -1.74
CA GLN A 40 8.85 38.20 -1.73
C GLN A 40 7.86 38.66 -0.63
N LYS A 41 6.61 38.89 -1.02
CA LYS A 41 5.54 39.27 -0.08
C LYS A 41 4.77 38.03 0.33
N MET A 42 4.67 37.80 1.64
CA MET A 42 3.92 36.68 2.23
C MET A 42 2.80 37.18 3.13
N ILE A 43 1.72 36.42 3.22
CA ILE A 43 0.50 36.80 3.92
C ILE A 43 0.17 35.79 4.99
N PHE A 44 -0.07 36.29 6.20
CA PHE A 44 -0.50 35.51 7.35
C PHE A 44 -1.89 35.95 7.80
N LEU A 45 -2.71 34.98 8.19
CA LEU A 45 -4.07 35.17 8.66
C LEU A 45 -4.17 34.77 10.13
N TYR A 46 -4.56 35.73 10.99
CA TYR A 46 -4.78 35.50 12.41
C TYR A 46 -6.24 35.74 12.78
N PRO A 47 -6.84 34.97 13.72
CA PRO A 47 -8.19 35.25 14.21
C PRO A 47 -8.25 36.60 14.91
N LYS A 48 -9.26 37.40 14.58
CA LYS A 48 -9.51 38.72 15.21
C LYS A 48 -10.99 39.14 15.23
N THR A 49 -11.30 40.11 16.11
CA THR A 49 -12.65 40.54 16.41
C THR A 49 -13.17 41.73 15.60
N GLU A 50 -12.31 42.49 14.91
CA GLU A 50 -12.71 43.67 14.12
C GLU A 50 -12.09 43.72 12.74
N LEU A 51 -12.80 44.32 11.77
CA LEU A 51 -12.49 44.35 10.36
C LEU A 51 -12.28 45.74 9.81
N SER A 52 -11.16 45.93 9.09
CA SER A 52 -11.01 47.02 8.13
C SER A 52 -10.32 46.52 6.86
N ILE A 53 -10.75 46.98 5.71
CA ILE A 53 -10.18 46.63 4.42
C ILE A 53 -9.35 47.80 3.93
N SER A 54 -8.11 47.58 3.63
CA SER A 54 -7.26 48.62 3.15
C SER A 54 -6.17 48.20 2.15
N ARG A 55 -5.07 48.92 2.15
CA ARG A 55 -3.96 48.79 1.19
C ARG A 55 -3.46 47.37 0.93
N ALA A 56 -3.51 46.46 1.90
CA ALA A 56 -3.01 45.12 1.73
C ALA A 56 -3.89 44.28 0.80
N SER A 57 -5.22 44.42 0.85
CA SER A 57 -6.10 43.74 -0.10
C SER A 57 -5.82 44.18 -1.54
N LYS A 58 -5.53 45.47 -1.74
CA LYS A 58 -5.18 46.02 -3.05
C LYS A 58 -3.83 45.51 -3.55
N GLN A 59 -2.83 45.40 -2.66
CA GLN A 59 -1.53 44.82 -3.02
C GLN A 59 -1.62 43.33 -3.32
N LEU A 60 -2.47 42.58 -2.64
CA LEU A 60 -2.76 41.18 -2.93
C LEU A 60 -3.42 40.99 -4.30
N GLU A 61 -4.30 41.92 -4.66
CA GLU A 61 -4.93 41.93 -5.99
C GLU A 61 -3.91 42.25 -7.08
N GLU A 62 -3.05 43.24 -6.85
CA GLU A 62 -1.94 43.61 -7.75
C GLU A 62 -0.93 42.45 -7.95
N MET A 63 -0.73 41.61 -6.92
CA MET A 63 0.10 40.40 -6.98
C MET A 63 -0.61 39.21 -7.64
N GLY A 64 -1.88 39.32 -8.05
CA GLY A 64 -2.70 38.24 -8.60
C GLY A 64 -3.04 37.14 -7.59
N LEU A 65 -2.89 37.40 -6.29
CA LEU A 65 -3.15 36.44 -5.22
C LEU A 65 -4.58 36.56 -4.63
N LEU A 66 -5.23 37.71 -4.86
CA LEU A 66 -6.57 37.99 -4.38
C LEU A 66 -7.40 38.63 -5.52
N HIS A 67 -8.61 38.15 -5.75
CA HIS A 67 -9.59 38.81 -6.59
C HIS A 67 -10.66 39.47 -5.73
N ILE A 68 -10.76 40.80 -5.80
CA ILE A 68 -11.79 41.56 -5.10
C ILE A 68 -12.98 41.68 -6.01
N LYS A 69 -14.11 41.04 -5.68
CA LYS A 69 -15.37 41.18 -6.38
C LYS A 69 -16.16 42.31 -5.73
N LYS A 70 -16.25 43.47 -6.38
CA LYS A 70 -17.06 44.61 -5.95
C LYS A 70 -18.50 44.41 -6.37
N GLU A 71 -19.26 43.62 -5.64
CA GLU A 71 -20.71 43.51 -5.82
C GLU A 71 -21.38 43.66 -4.45
N GLY A 72 -21.89 44.87 -4.17
CA GLY A 72 -22.69 45.14 -2.98
C GLY A 72 -21.94 44.97 -1.65
N VAL A 73 -22.55 45.37 -0.56
CA VAL A 73 -22.08 45.10 0.82
C VAL A 73 -22.76 43.81 1.28
N PRO A 74 -22.01 42.77 1.68
CA PRO A 74 -20.57 42.69 2.03
C PRO A 74 -19.66 42.35 0.86
N GLN A 75 -18.43 42.88 0.87
CA GLN A 75 -17.40 42.56 -0.14
C GLN A 75 -16.89 41.15 0.09
N PHE A 76 -16.88 40.34 -0.99
CA PHE A 76 -16.36 38.97 -0.96
C PHE A 76 -14.97 38.93 -1.57
N TYR A 77 -14.04 38.22 -0.88
CA TYR A 77 -12.68 38.00 -1.34
C TYR A 77 -12.52 36.56 -1.81
N ARG A 78 -11.98 36.39 -2.99
CA ARG A 78 -11.65 35.07 -3.55
C ARG A 78 -10.15 35.01 -3.83
N PHE A 79 -9.46 34.11 -3.15
CA PHE A 79 -8.07 33.84 -3.48
C PHE A 79 -7.96 33.18 -4.85
N SER A 80 -7.02 33.64 -5.66
CA SER A 80 -6.69 33.01 -6.93
C SER A 80 -5.97 31.67 -6.71
N HIS A 81 -6.09 30.77 -7.68
CA HIS A 81 -5.48 29.43 -7.67
C HIS A 81 -4.00 29.34 -7.21
N PRO A 82 -3.13 30.36 -7.41
CA PRO A 82 -1.73 30.32 -7.00
C PRO A 82 -1.48 30.15 -5.50
N ILE A 83 -2.33 30.65 -4.62
CA ILE A 83 -2.10 30.54 -3.16
C ILE A 83 -2.17 29.10 -2.69
N THR A 84 -3.13 28.31 -3.16
CA THR A 84 -3.26 26.90 -2.78
C THR A 84 -2.10 26.05 -3.27
N ASN A 85 -1.48 26.41 -4.39
CA ASN A 85 -0.30 25.71 -4.94
C ASN A 85 1.02 26.15 -4.30
N GLN A 86 1.08 27.37 -3.76
CA GLN A 86 2.28 27.92 -3.12
C GLN A 86 2.33 27.64 -1.60
N TYR A 87 1.23 27.24 -0.99
CA TYR A 87 1.14 27.00 0.44
C TYR A 87 2.24 26.08 1.00
N PRO A 88 2.60 24.94 0.37
CA PRO A 88 3.71 24.10 0.84
C PRO A 88 5.08 24.80 0.76
N ALA A 89 5.33 25.55 -0.30
CA ALA A 89 6.58 26.31 -0.47
C ALA A 89 6.71 27.45 0.55
N MET A 90 5.59 28.11 0.87
CA MET A 90 5.54 29.14 1.91
C MET A 90 5.82 28.56 3.30
N ILE A 91 5.24 27.41 3.63
CA ILE A 91 5.50 26.71 4.90
C ILE A 91 6.99 26.31 4.97
N GLU A 92 7.56 25.81 3.89
CA GLU A 92 8.96 25.40 3.87
C GLU A 92 9.92 26.58 4.06
N LEU A 93 9.68 27.70 3.36
CA LEU A 93 10.48 28.91 3.51
C LEU A 93 10.39 29.48 4.92
N PHE A 94 9.17 29.50 5.49
CA PHE A 94 8.94 30.03 6.84
C PHE A 94 9.56 29.13 7.90
N THR A 95 9.50 27.83 7.74
CA THR A 95 10.14 26.86 8.64
C THR A 95 11.66 27.05 8.64
N ARG A 96 12.30 27.18 7.46
CA ARG A 96 13.75 27.43 7.36
C ARG A 96 14.17 28.72 8.07
N LYS A 97 13.37 29.77 7.96
CA LYS A 97 13.67 31.06 8.64
C LYS A 97 13.43 30.99 10.13
N LEU A 98 12.38 30.31 10.60
CA LEU A 98 12.09 30.11 12.01
C LEU A 98 13.15 29.22 12.70
N ASP A 99 13.65 28.20 12.00
CA ASP A 99 14.74 27.33 12.48
C ASP A 99 16.08 28.08 12.58
N ALA A 100 16.27 29.12 11.76
CA ALA A 100 17.45 29.97 11.77
C ALA A 100 17.41 31.09 12.81
N ILE A 101 16.29 31.29 13.53
CA ILE A 101 16.20 32.30 14.58
C ILE A 101 17.03 31.86 15.79
N GLN A 102 18.04 32.64 16.11
CA GLN A 102 18.73 32.59 17.39
C GLN A 102 18.13 33.69 18.28
N LEU A 103 17.44 33.28 19.33
CA LEU A 103 16.93 34.23 20.32
C LEU A 103 18.11 34.76 21.15
N PRO A 104 18.10 36.05 21.51
CA PRO A 104 19.09 36.59 22.44
C PRO A 104 18.97 35.91 23.82
N GLU A 105 20.06 35.86 24.57
CA GLU A 105 20.09 35.24 25.91
C GLU A 105 19.16 35.92 26.92
N ASP A 106 18.74 37.16 26.63
CA ASP A 106 17.77 37.96 27.46
C ASP A 106 16.35 37.97 26.88
N ALA A 107 16.01 37.02 26.00
CA ALA A 107 14.70 36.96 25.41
C ALA A 107 13.60 36.67 26.51
N ASP A 108 12.47 37.40 26.42
CA ASP A 108 11.34 37.17 27.30
C ASP A 108 10.82 35.72 27.12
N GLU A 109 10.65 35.00 28.22
CA GLU A 109 10.16 33.60 28.25
C GLU A 109 8.90 33.41 27.41
N ARG A 110 8.01 34.43 27.35
CA ARG A 110 6.83 34.42 26.47
C ARG A 110 7.15 34.41 24.98
N VAL A 111 8.28 35.03 24.60
CA VAL A 111 8.74 35.04 23.20
C VAL A 111 9.33 33.68 22.85
N GLU A 112 10.05 33.07 23.76
CA GLU A 112 10.58 31.69 23.58
C GLU A 112 9.43 30.68 23.44
N GLU A 113 8.44 30.71 24.30
CA GLU A 113 7.26 29.86 24.21
C GLU A 113 6.49 30.07 22.90
N ALA A 114 6.31 31.34 22.47
CA ALA A 114 5.61 31.64 21.21
C ALA A 114 6.36 31.15 19.98
N VAL A 115 7.68 31.28 19.94
CA VAL A 115 8.54 30.76 18.85
C VAL A 115 8.51 29.23 18.83
N GLU A 116 8.61 28.61 19.99
CA GLU A 116 8.58 27.14 20.10
C GLU A 116 7.19 26.56 19.71
N GLU A 117 6.10 27.22 20.11
CA GLU A 117 4.76 26.82 19.68
C GLU A 117 4.57 27.01 18.18
N MET A 118 5.12 28.08 17.60
CA MET A 118 5.08 28.34 16.17
C MET A 118 5.91 27.30 15.39
N ARG A 119 7.12 26.95 15.88
CA ARG A 119 7.93 25.84 15.34
C ARG A 119 7.16 24.53 15.36
N LYS A 120 6.53 24.18 16.50
CA LYS A 120 5.71 22.97 16.62
C LYS A 120 4.53 22.95 15.66
N LYS A 121 3.81 24.08 15.50
CA LYS A 121 2.69 24.21 14.56
C LYS A 121 3.13 24.08 13.09
N LEU A 122 4.22 24.74 12.70
CA LEU A 122 4.75 24.68 11.35
C LEU A 122 5.32 23.31 11.01
N TRP A 123 6.03 22.71 11.93
CA TRP A 123 6.53 21.34 11.78
C TRP A 123 5.38 20.34 11.62
N ARG A 124 4.31 20.48 12.41
CA ARG A 124 3.07 19.69 12.27
C ARG A 124 2.44 19.87 10.88
N ASN A 125 2.31 21.10 10.40
CA ASN A 125 1.72 21.40 9.09
C ASN A 125 2.60 20.89 7.94
N ARG A 126 3.92 21.00 8.05
CA ARG A 126 4.87 20.45 7.05
C ARG A 126 4.77 18.94 6.93
N ILE A 127 4.62 18.24 8.04
CA ILE A 127 4.47 16.79 8.05
C ILE A 127 3.10 16.39 7.51
N MET A 128 2.02 17.04 7.94
CA MET A 128 0.67 16.78 7.43
C MET A 128 0.58 17.03 5.91
N SER A 129 1.24 18.06 5.38
CA SER A 129 1.28 18.29 3.92
C SER A 129 2.06 17.22 3.16
N LYS A 130 3.08 16.60 3.77
CA LYS A 130 3.80 15.47 3.18
C LYS A 130 2.98 14.18 3.18
N ASP A 131 2.14 13.97 4.19
CA ASP A 131 1.28 12.79 4.27
C ASP A 131 0.10 12.87 3.28
N GLU A 132 -0.27 14.08 2.83
CA GLU A 132 -1.39 14.34 1.92
C GLU A 132 -1.02 14.28 0.41
N TYR A 133 0.20 13.90 0.04
CA TYR A 133 0.65 13.95 -1.37
C TYR A 133 -0.20 13.10 -2.33
N LEU A 134 -0.84 12.02 -1.87
CA LEU A 134 -1.75 11.21 -2.68
C LEU A 134 -2.99 11.99 -3.13
N ILE A 135 -3.41 13.00 -2.38
CA ILE A 135 -4.55 13.87 -2.71
C ILE A 135 -4.14 15.26 -3.22
N ALA A 136 -2.85 15.61 -3.15
CA ALA A 136 -2.32 16.93 -3.52
C ALA A 136 -1.48 16.91 -4.80
N ASP A 137 -0.47 16.01 -4.90
CA ASP A 137 0.50 15.96 -6.01
C ASP A 137 -0.12 15.46 -7.32
N ALA A 138 0.56 15.70 -8.44
CA ALA A 138 0.17 15.16 -9.75
C ALA A 138 -0.02 13.63 -9.66
N PRO A 139 -1.11 13.05 -10.20
CA PRO A 139 -1.48 11.65 -9.99
C PRO A 139 -0.38 10.66 -10.35
N LEU A 140 0.31 10.87 -11.47
CA LEU A 140 1.41 9.99 -11.90
C LEU A 140 2.58 10.03 -10.92
N LYS A 141 3.01 11.24 -10.50
CA LYS A 141 4.08 11.41 -9.51
C LYS A 141 3.70 10.78 -8.17
N ALA A 142 2.48 11.05 -7.69
CA ALA A 142 1.99 10.52 -6.42
C ALA A 142 1.97 8.99 -6.40
N LEU A 143 1.43 8.36 -7.46
CA LEU A 143 1.38 6.90 -7.58
C LEU A 143 2.77 6.29 -7.74
N THR A 144 3.67 6.89 -8.54
CA THR A 144 5.04 6.39 -8.69
C THR A 144 5.80 6.41 -7.37
N VAL A 145 5.78 7.55 -6.66
CA VAL A 145 6.45 7.69 -5.36
C VAL A 145 5.88 6.72 -4.32
N PHE A 146 4.58 6.43 -4.40
CA PHE A 146 3.90 5.53 -3.49
C PHE A 146 4.10 4.05 -3.82
N ALA A 147 4.04 3.67 -5.11
CA ALA A 147 4.16 2.29 -5.56
C ALA A 147 5.60 1.77 -5.51
N MET A 148 6.61 2.61 -5.78
CA MET A 148 8.01 2.18 -5.82
C MET A 148 8.50 1.51 -4.52
N PRO A 149 8.26 2.04 -3.31
CA PRO A 149 8.59 1.32 -2.08
C PRO A 149 7.84 -0.01 -1.93
N MET A 150 6.59 -0.11 -2.43
CA MET A 150 5.82 -1.35 -2.38
C MET A 150 6.39 -2.40 -3.33
N ILE A 151 6.79 -2.01 -4.55
CA ILE A 151 7.47 -2.88 -5.51
C ILE A 151 8.79 -3.39 -4.92
N LEU A 152 9.62 -2.49 -4.41
CA LEU A 152 10.88 -2.86 -3.76
C LEU A 152 10.65 -3.80 -2.57
N GLY A 153 9.64 -3.54 -1.74
CA GLY A 153 9.26 -4.41 -0.65
C GLY A 153 8.90 -5.82 -1.11
N SER A 154 8.13 -5.94 -2.20
CA SER A 154 7.79 -7.24 -2.76
C SER A 154 9.02 -8.00 -3.28
N PHE A 155 9.98 -7.30 -3.89
CA PHE A 155 11.27 -7.91 -4.29
C PHE A 155 12.09 -8.37 -3.09
N PHE A 156 12.25 -7.54 -2.06
CA PHE A 156 12.95 -7.92 -0.83
C PHE A 156 12.29 -9.12 -0.15
N GLN A 157 10.95 -9.21 -0.18
CA GLN A 157 10.23 -10.36 0.35
C GLN A 157 10.59 -11.66 -0.39
N GLN A 158 10.74 -11.61 -1.73
CA GLN A 158 11.14 -12.79 -2.49
C GLN A 158 12.59 -13.19 -2.25
N VAL A 159 13.50 -12.22 -2.19
CA VAL A 159 14.91 -12.47 -1.84
C VAL A 159 15.02 -13.10 -0.46
N TYR A 160 14.28 -12.59 0.52
CA TYR A 160 14.20 -13.13 1.86
C TYR A 160 13.69 -14.59 1.86
N ASN A 161 12.55 -14.89 1.20
CA ASN A 161 12.01 -16.25 1.14
C ASN A 161 13.00 -17.24 0.50
N MET A 162 13.78 -16.77 -0.49
CA MET A 162 14.81 -17.57 -1.12
C MET A 162 16.01 -17.82 -0.19
N ALA A 163 16.46 -16.80 0.54
CA ALA A 163 17.56 -16.92 1.50
C ALA A 163 17.22 -17.91 2.63
N ASP A 164 16.01 -17.80 3.21
CA ASP A 164 15.50 -18.72 4.22
C ASP A 164 15.51 -20.18 3.71
N SER A 165 14.99 -20.42 2.52
CA SER A 165 14.98 -21.75 1.89
C SER A 165 16.40 -22.30 1.65
N ILE A 166 17.35 -21.44 1.25
CA ILE A 166 18.76 -21.83 1.05
C ILE A 166 19.40 -22.22 2.40
N ILE A 167 19.18 -21.44 3.45
CA ILE A 167 19.74 -21.72 4.77
C ILE A 167 19.20 -23.05 5.29
N VAL A 168 17.90 -23.26 5.25
CA VAL A 168 17.30 -24.54 5.69
C VAL A 168 17.83 -25.71 4.85
N GLY A 169 17.88 -25.58 3.53
CA GLY A 169 18.35 -26.64 2.64
C GLY A 169 19.83 -27.01 2.82
N GLN A 170 20.70 -26.01 3.05
CA GLN A 170 22.13 -26.24 3.17
C GLN A 170 22.57 -26.73 4.57
N PHE A 171 21.96 -26.20 5.63
CA PHE A 171 22.39 -26.47 7.00
C PHE A 171 21.57 -27.56 7.71
N VAL A 172 20.32 -27.79 7.32
CA VAL A 172 19.47 -28.85 7.94
C VAL A 172 19.32 -30.05 7.01
N GLY A 173 19.22 -29.81 5.69
CA GLY A 173 19.16 -30.88 4.69
C GLY A 173 17.85 -30.88 3.88
N SER A 174 17.77 -31.82 2.93
CA SER A 174 16.67 -31.91 1.97
C SER A 174 15.33 -32.31 2.61
N SER A 175 15.35 -33.16 3.68
CA SER A 175 14.10 -33.56 4.34
C SER A 175 13.47 -32.39 5.10
N ALA A 176 14.28 -31.58 5.78
CA ALA A 176 13.81 -30.36 6.43
C ALA A 176 13.24 -29.34 5.44
N LEU A 177 13.91 -29.14 4.29
CA LEU A 177 13.40 -28.29 3.23
C LEU A 177 12.07 -28.81 2.68
N ALA A 178 11.92 -30.13 2.52
CA ALA A 178 10.67 -30.77 2.13
C ALA A 178 9.56 -30.59 3.17
N ALA A 179 9.89 -30.69 4.47
CA ALA A 179 8.94 -30.48 5.57
C ALA A 179 8.42 -29.02 5.57
N VAL A 180 9.31 -28.02 5.47
CA VAL A 180 8.94 -26.60 5.35
C VAL A 180 8.12 -26.35 4.09
N GLY A 181 8.53 -26.94 2.96
CA GLY A 181 7.81 -26.86 1.68
C GLY A 181 6.40 -27.45 1.74
N ALA A 182 6.20 -28.58 2.44
CA ALA A 182 4.89 -29.18 2.65
C ALA A 182 3.94 -28.26 3.45
N CYS A 183 4.49 -27.46 4.39
CA CYS A 183 3.71 -26.48 5.15
C CYS A 183 3.32 -25.25 4.33
N ALA A 184 4.05 -24.92 3.25
CA ALA A 184 3.90 -23.67 2.52
C ALA A 184 2.49 -23.45 1.93
N ALA A 185 1.85 -24.50 1.41
CA ALA A 185 0.49 -24.40 0.88
C ALA A 185 -0.51 -23.99 1.96
N LEU A 186 -0.40 -24.58 3.14
CA LEU A 186 -1.29 -24.31 4.27
C LEU A 186 -1.03 -22.92 4.86
N THR A 187 0.23 -22.56 5.10
CA THR A 187 0.60 -21.23 5.62
C THR A 187 0.17 -20.11 4.67
N ASN A 188 0.25 -20.34 3.35
CA ASN A 188 -0.22 -19.37 2.35
C ASN A 188 -1.72 -19.07 2.46
N VAL A 189 -2.56 -20.07 2.73
CA VAL A 189 -4.00 -19.85 2.96
C VAL A 189 -4.23 -18.90 4.13
N PHE A 190 -3.52 -19.10 5.24
CA PHE A 190 -3.62 -18.23 6.42
C PHE A 190 -3.05 -16.83 6.17
N ILE A 191 -1.97 -16.70 5.38
CA ILE A 191 -1.44 -15.41 4.94
C ILE A 191 -2.47 -14.65 4.09
N CYS A 192 -3.20 -15.33 3.20
CA CYS A 192 -4.28 -14.72 2.41
C CYS A 192 -5.36 -14.10 3.30
N VAL A 193 -5.69 -14.73 4.44
CA VAL A 193 -6.63 -14.18 5.42
C VAL A 193 -6.08 -12.89 6.04
N ALA A 194 -4.81 -12.87 6.45
CA ALA A 194 -4.16 -11.69 7.02
C ALA A 194 -4.11 -10.51 6.02
N LEU A 195 -3.71 -10.80 4.78
CA LEU A 195 -3.65 -9.80 3.70
C LEU A 195 -5.04 -9.22 3.38
N GLY A 196 -6.05 -10.09 3.23
CA GLY A 196 -7.42 -9.65 2.97
C GLY A 196 -8.03 -8.83 4.11
N ALA A 197 -7.72 -9.20 5.37
CA ALA A 197 -8.08 -8.43 6.55
C ALA A 197 -7.45 -7.02 6.52
N GLY A 198 -6.16 -6.95 6.19
CA GLY A 198 -5.43 -5.69 6.02
C GLY A 198 -6.06 -4.78 4.94
N VAL A 199 -6.43 -5.35 3.79
CA VAL A 199 -7.12 -4.60 2.72
C VAL A 199 -8.45 -4.03 3.20
N GLY A 200 -9.25 -4.82 3.93
CA GLY A 200 -10.54 -4.37 4.47
C GLY A 200 -10.42 -3.17 5.40
N ALA A 201 -9.48 -3.21 6.32
CA ALA A 201 -9.16 -2.09 7.23
C ALA A 201 -8.59 -0.90 6.45
N GLY A 202 -7.62 -1.17 5.56
CA GLY A 202 -6.88 -0.16 4.82
C GLY A 202 -7.75 0.75 3.95
N VAL A 203 -8.72 0.20 3.24
CA VAL A 203 -9.65 0.97 2.39
C VAL A 203 -10.44 1.99 3.21
N LEU A 204 -10.94 1.59 4.39
CA LEU A 204 -11.72 2.49 5.24
C LEU A 204 -10.83 3.51 5.94
N VAL A 205 -9.64 3.11 6.42
CA VAL A 205 -8.64 4.02 7.00
C VAL A 205 -8.26 5.09 5.97
N SER A 206 -7.94 4.70 4.72
CA SER A 206 -7.63 5.62 3.62
C SER A 206 -8.76 6.60 3.35
N ARG A 207 -10.01 6.12 3.34
CA ARG A 207 -11.19 6.96 3.08
C ARG A 207 -11.38 8.02 4.14
N TYR A 208 -11.34 7.65 5.43
CA TYR A 208 -11.49 8.61 6.51
C TYR A 208 -10.27 9.51 6.68
N PHE A 209 -9.07 9.03 6.34
CA PHE A 209 -7.88 9.85 6.25
C PHE A 209 -8.04 10.95 5.19
N GLY A 210 -8.45 10.59 3.98
CA GLY A 210 -8.73 11.55 2.90
C GLY A 210 -9.85 12.54 3.22
N ALA A 211 -10.89 12.09 3.95
CA ALA A 211 -11.97 12.94 4.43
C ALA A 211 -11.57 13.84 5.64
N LYS A 212 -10.35 13.68 6.16
CA LYS A 212 -9.86 14.35 7.39
C LYS A 212 -10.71 14.04 8.65
N GLU A 213 -11.49 12.96 8.61
CA GLU A 213 -12.28 12.45 9.73
C GLU A 213 -11.42 11.56 10.66
N TYR A 214 -10.41 12.16 11.29
CA TYR A 214 -9.39 11.43 12.05
C TYR A 214 -9.96 10.66 13.27
N GLY A 215 -11.06 11.09 13.85
CA GLY A 215 -11.75 10.34 14.91
C GLY A 215 -12.27 9.00 14.42
N LYS A 216 -12.99 8.98 13.29
CA LYS A 216 -13.49 7.75 12.67
C LYS A 216 -12.33 6.88 12.16
N MET A 217 -11.27 7.48 11.59
CA MET A 217 -10.07 6.78 11.19
C MET A 217 -9.45 6.02 12.38
N LYS A 218 -9.24 6.68 13.52
CA LYS A 218 -8.72 6.03 14.74
C LYS A 218 -9.64 4.95 15.28
N THR A 219 -10.96 5.14 15.22
CA THR A 219 -11.94 4.13 15.63
C THR A 219 -11.82 2.87 14.76
N ILE A 220 -11.67 3.00 13.42
CA ILE A 220 -11.43 1.86 12.53
C ILE A 220 -10.10 1.19 12.83
N VAL A 221 -9.04 1.96 13.03
CA VAL A 221 -7.72 1.43 13.38
C VAL A 221 -7.84 0.58 14.66
N SER A 222 -8.40 1.12 15.73
CA SER A 222 -8.55 0.42 17.00
C SER A 222 -9.45 -0.82 16.86
N THR A 223 -10.62 -0.69 16.21
CA THR A 223 -11.54 -1.80 15.96
C THR A 223 -10.86 -2.92 15.18
N SER A 224 -10.07 -2.60 14.14
CA SER A 224 -9.38 -3.60 13.34
C SER A 224 -8.26 -4.29 14.11
N LEU A 225 -7.44 -3.53 14.85
CA LEU A 225 -6.36 -4.12 15.66
C LEU A 225 -6.92 -5.12 16.68
N ILE A 226 -7.98 -4.73 17.40
CA ILE A 226 -8.62 -5.62 18.38
C ILE A 226 -9.24 -6.85 17.70
N SER A 227 -10.07 -6.65 16.68
CA SER A 227 -10.80 -7.74 16.04
C SER A 227 -9.87 -8.76 15.37
N PHE A 228 -8.85 -8.28 14.67
CA PHE A 228 -7.93 -9.18 13.96
C PHE A 228 -6.87 -9.79 14.86
N LEU A 229 -6.51 -9.14 15.97
CA LEU A 229 -5.71 -9.77 17.01
C LEU A 229 -6.48 -10.96 17.63
N LEU A 230 -7.74 -10.76 18.00
CA LEU A 230 -8.59 -11.85 18.51
C LEU A 230 -8.75 -12.97 17.49
N LEU A 231 -9.02 -12.63 16.21
CA LEU A 231 -9.12 -13.62 15.15
C LEU A 231 -7.81 -14.39 14.97
N SER A 232 -6.65 -13.72 15.00
CA SER A 232 -5.36 -14.36 14.83
C SER A 232 -5.02 -15.30 15.98
N ILE A 233 -5.39 -14.95 17.22
CA ILE A 233 -5.23 -15.83 18.38
C ILE A 233 -6.12 -17.08 18.24
N LEU A 234 -7.39 -16.91 17.85
CA LEU A 234 -8.29 -18.03 17.62
C LEU A 234 -7.79 -18.98 16.52
N LEU A 235 -7.35 -18.40 15.39
CA LEU A 235 -6.78 -19.18 14.29
C LEU A 235 -5.44 -19.81 14.66
N GLY A 236 -4.63 -19.13 15.48
CA GLY A 236 -3.37 -19.67 16.02
C GLY A 236 -3.61 -20.88 16.91
N ILE A 237 -4.54 -20.78 17.86
CA ILE A 237 -4.92 -21.91 18.73
C ILE A 237 -5.49 -23.07 17.90
N PHE A 238 -6.39 -22.78 16.97
CA PHE A 238 -6.95 -23.77 16.06
C PHE A 238 -5.85 -24.49 15.27
N GLY A 239 -4.96 -23.72 14.61
CA GLY A 239 -3.89 -24.27 13.81
C GLY A 239 -2.89 -25.08 14.65
N PHE A 240 -2.55 -24.62 15.85
CA PHE A 240 -1.67 -25.33 16.78
C PHE A 240 -2.27 -26.69 17.19
N CYS A 241 -3.54 -26.73 17.58
CA CYS A 241 -4.22 -27.95 18.01
C CYS A 241 -4.41 -28.96 16.86
N PHE A 242 -4.73 -28.46 15.66
CA PHE A 242 -5.06 -29.30 14.51
C PHE A 242 -3.89 -29.50 13.52
N SER A 243 -2.68 -29.01 13.82
CA SER A 243 -1.53 -29.09 12.92
C SER A 243 -1.24 -30.51 12.42
N HIS A 244 -1.27 -31.52 13.28
CA HIS A 244 -1.05 -32.91 12.90
C HIS A 244 -2.15 -33.42 11.96
N ALA A 245 -3.41 -33.15 12.28
CA ALA A 245 -4.56 -33.55 11.42
C ALA A 245 -4.48 -32.88 10.06
N MET A 246 -4.11 -31.61 9.99
CA MET A 246 -3.94 -30.86 8.74
C MET A 246 -2.84 -31.46 7.87
N MET A 247 -1.66 -31.75 8.42
CA MET A 247 -0.53 -32.32 7.67
C MET A 247 -0.83 -33.75 7.22
N SER A 248 -1.50 -34.54 8.06
CA SER A 248 -1.97 -35.89 7.68
C SER A 248 -3.01 -35.84 6.58
N ALA A 249 -3.96 -34.90 6.62
CA ALA A 249 -4.96 -34.69 5.56
C ALA A 249 -4.34 -34.27 4.22
N LEU A 250 -3.20 -33.58 4.25
CA LEU A 250 -2.40 -33.23 3.07
C LEU A 250 -1.54 -34.40 2.56
N GLN A 251 -1.66 -35.58 3.18
CA GLN A 251 -0.89 -36.80 2.84
C GLN A 251 0.62 -36.56 2.87
N THR A 252 1.09 -35.78 3.86
CA THR A 252 2.52 -35.53 4.07
C THR A 252 3.22 -36.86 4.36
N PRO A 253 4.36 -37.16 3.69
CA PRO A 253 5.12 -38.41 3.94
C PRO A 253 5.49 -38.55 5.41
N ALA A 254 5.45 -39.81 5.91
CA ALA A 254 5.63 -40.09 7.33
C ALA A 254 7.02 -39.74 7.86
N ASP A 255 8.03 -39.77 7.01
CA ASP A 255 9.42 -39.44 7.31
C ASP A 255 9.67 -37.97 7.64
N ILE A 256 8.82 -37.07 7.12
CA ILE A 256 8.91 -35.61 7.35
C ILE A 256 7.73 -35.04 8.15
N LEU A 257 6.75 -35.88 8.50
CA LEU A 257 5.51 -35.42 9.14
C LEU A 257 5.74 -34.73 10.47
N ASP A 258 6.59 -35.30 11.33
CA ASP A 258 6.85 -34.74 12.66
C ASP A 258 7.56 -33.39 12.59
N GLU A 259 8.52 -33.23 11.68
CA GLU A 259 9.21 -31.97 11.43
C GLU A 259 8.24 -30.90 10.86
N ALA A 260 7.37 -31.29 9.93
CA ALA A 260 6.37 -30.42 9.38
C ALA A 260 5.35 -29.94 10.42
N VAL A 261 4.88 -30.86 11.28
CA VAL A 261 3.97 -30.54 12.39
C VAL A 261 4.65 -29.61 13.40
N LEU A 262 5.92 -29.85 13.72
CA LEU A 262 6.70 -28.99 14.63
C LEU A 262 6.84 -27.58 14.06
N TYR A 263 7.25 -27.45 12.80
CA TYR A 263 7.35 -26.17 12.09
C TYR A 263 6.02 -25.43 12.13
N LEU A 264 4.94 -26.10 11.78
CA LEU A 264 3.60 -25.54 11.70
C LEU A 264 3.09 -25.07 13.08
N ARG A 265 3.37 -25.81 14.15
CA ARG A 265 3.02 -25.41 15.52
C ARG A 265 3.72 -24.12 15.94
N VAL A 266 5.03 -24.01 15.69
CA VAL A 266 5.79 -22.78 15.97
C VAL A 266 5.25 -21.62 15.14
N TYR A 267 4.95 -21.85 13.86
CA TYR A 267 4.34 -20.85 12.98
C TYR A 267 3.02 -20.32 13.53
N PHE A 268 2.12 -21.20 14.02
CA PHE A 268 0.84 -20.80 14.58
C PHE A 268 0.97 -20.05 15.93
N VAL A 269 1.99 -20.30 16.71
CA VAL A 269 2.34 -19.47 17.88
C VAL A 269 2.71 -18.06 17.45
N GLY A 270 3.41 -17.92 16.32
CA GLY A 270 3.78 -16.63 15.72
C GLY A 270 2.65 -15.92 14.98
N PHE A 271 1.52 -16.57 14.77
CA PHE A 271 0.44 -16.08 13.92
C PHE A 271 -0.16 -14.71 14.35
N PRO A 272 -0.35 -14.40 15.64
CA PRO A 272 -0.75 -13.07 16.08
C PRO A 272 0.21 -11.97 15.64
N PHE A 273 1.51 -12.22 15.66
CA PHE A 273 2.51 -11.25 15.21
C PHE A 273 2.48 -11.05 13.70
N LEU A 274 2.35 -12.14 12.94
CA LEU A 274 2.18 -12.09 11.48
C LEU A 274 0.95 -11.25 11.09
N PHE A 275 -0.19 -11.49 11.73
CA PHE A 275 -1.41 -10.73 11.49
C PHE A 275 -1.23 -9.25 11.81
N MET A 276 -0.71 -8.95 12.99
CA MET A 276 -0.50 -7.57 13.42
C MET A 276 0.45 -6.82 12.50
N TYR A 277 1.55 -7.46 12.06
CA TYR A 277 2.47 -6.86 11.11
C TYR A 277 1.78 -6.53 9.77
N ASN A 278 1.02 -7.47 9.19
CA ASN A 278 0.33 -7.26 7.92
C ASN A 278 -0.75 -6.17 8.00
N ILE A 279 -1.52 -6.14 9.09
CA ILE A 279 -2.54 -5.12 9.29
C ILE A 279 -1.92 -3.74 9.48
N LEU A 280 -0.87 -3.62 10.31
CA LEU A 280 -0.16 -2.36 10.51
C LEU A 280 0.51 -1.87 9.23
N SER A 281 1.12 -2.77 8.44
CA SER A 281 1.67 -2.47 7.12
C SER A 281 0.60 -1.90 6.18
N SER A 282 -0.59 -2.52 6.17
CA SER A 282 -1.75 -2.00 5.41
C SER A 282 -2.22 -0.64 5.92
N MET A 283 -2.19 -0.39 7.23
CA MET A 283 -2.54 0.91 7.80
C MET A 283 -1.54 2.01 7.46
N PHE A 284 -0.23 1.72 7.48
CA PHE A 284 0.78 2.68 7.02
C PHE A 284 0.57 3.05 5.56
N THR A 285 0.37 2.06 4.69
CA THR A 285 0.08 2.32 3.27
C THR A 285 -1.22 3.10 3.09
N SER A 286 -2.21 2.87 3.94
CA SER A 286 -3.51 3.56 3.91
C SER A 286 -3.41 5.06 4.19
N ILE A 287 -2.46 5.49 5.00
CA ILE A 287 -2.17 6.91 5.27
C ILE A 287 -1.11 7.50 4.35
N GLY A 288 -0.65 6.74 3.32
CA GLY A 288 0.32 7.20 2.34
C GLY A 288 1.79 6.90 2.69
N GLU A 289 2.07 6.23 3.79
CA GLU A 289 3.45 5.96 4.26
C GLU A 289 3.96 4.58 3.81
N SER A 290 4.19 4.36 2.52
CA SER A 290 4.70 3.07 1.99
C SER A 290 6.18 2.79 2.32
N LYS A 291 6.96 3.79 2.69
CA LYS A 291 8.38 3.64 3.04
C LYS A 291 8.60 2.96 4.40
N ILE A 292 7.68 3.14 5.36
CA ILE A 292 7.81 2.54 6.69
C ILE A 292 7.67 1.01 6.62
N PRO A 293 6.64 0.44 5.98
CA PRO A 293 6.57 -1.00 5.77
C PRO A 293 7.80 -1.59 5.08
N LEU A 294 8.34 -0.90 4.05
CA LEU A 294 9.57 -1.32 3.39
C LEU A 294 10.75 -1.37 4.37
N GLY A 295 10.97 -0.31 5.16
CA GLY A 295 12.05 -0.27 6.14
C GLY A 295 11.93 -1.37 7.21
N LEU A 296 10.70 -1.62 7.71
CA LEU A 296 10.41 -2.69 8.66
C LEU A 296 10.61 -4.09 8.05
N LEU A 297 10.26 -4.27 6.77
CA LEU A 297 10.49 -5.52 6.06
C LEU A 297 11.99 -5.81 5.90
N ILE A 298 12.78 -4.81 5.46
CA ILE A 298 14.24 -4.96 5.33
C ILE A 298 14.85 -5.31 6.69
N PHE A 299 14.46 -4.59 7.74
CA PHE A 299 14.92 -4.87 9.10
C PHE A 299 14.57 -6.29 9.54
N SER A 300 13.31 -6.71 9.35
CA SER A 300 12.82 -8.05 9.68
C SER A 300 13.57 -9.13 8.92
N SER A 301 13.82 -8.94 7.62
CA SER A 301 14.51 -9.89 6.76
C SER A 301 15.97 -10.07 7.19
N ILE A 302 16.68 -8.99 7.47
CA ILE A 302 18.06 -9.06 7.97
C ILE A 302 18.11 -9.76 9.32
N LEU A 303 17.23 -9.38 10.24
CA LEU A 303 17.16 -9.99 11.56
C LEU A 303 16.87 -11.48 11.46
N ASN A 304 15.92 -11.89 10.60
CA ASN A 304 15.60 -13.29 10.40
C ASN A 304 16.80 -14.07 9.85
N ILE A 305 17.48 -13.59 8.80
CA ILE A 305 18.66 -14.25 8.24
C ILE A 305 19.76 -14.44 9.31
N VAL A 306 20.00 -13.41 10.14
CA VAL A 306 20.98 -13.51 11.23
C VAL A 306 20.55 -14.55 12.27
N MET A 307 19.27 -14.56 12.63
CA MET A 307 18.71 -15.52 13.59
C MET A 307 18.71 -16.95 13.03
N ASP A 308 18.40 -17.13 11.74
CA ASP A 308 18.50 -18.45 11.07
C ASP A 308 19.92 -18.99 11.08
N LEU A 309 20.90 -18.18 10.68
CA LEU A 309 22.31 -18.58 10.73
C LEU A 309 22.75 -18.92 12.16
N TRP A 310 22.31 -18.16 13.15
CA TRP A 310 22.66 -18.42 14.54
C TRP A 310 21.97 -19.68 15.10
N MET A 311 20.65 -19.82 14.88
CA MET A 311 19.86 -20.93 15.46
C MET A 311 20.01 -22.24 14.67
N VAL A 312 20.05 -22.15 13.34
CA VAL A 312 20.13 -23.34 12.47
C VAL A 312 21.57 -23.77 12.31
N ALA A 313 22.48 -22.91 11.86
CA ALA A 313 23.87 -23.26 11.61
C ALA A 313 24.72 -23.26 12.89
N GLY A 314 24.50 -22.30 13.84
CA GLY A 314 25.29 -22.17 15.06
C GLY A 314 24.84 -23.10 16.15
N LEU A 315 23.54 -23.18 16.45
CA LEU A 315 22.99 -24.00 17.55
C LEU A 315 22.48 -25.37 17.09
N GLY A 316 22.38 -25.64 15.79
CA GLY A 316 21.93 -26.93 15.25
C GLY A 316 20.48 -27.28 15.58
N LEU A 317 19.61 -26.28 15.76
CA LEU A 317 18.19 -26.47 16.12
C LEU A 317 17.30 -26.96 14.96
N GLY A 318 17.86 -27.19 13.78
CA GLY A 318 17.15 -27.74 12.63
C GLY A 318 15.92 -26.90 12.21
N VAL A 319 14.85 -27.60 11.85
CA VAL A 319 13.58 -27.00 11.42
C VAL A 319 12.95 -26.12 12.52
N PHE A 320 13.09 -26.51 13.80
CA PHE A 320 12.61 -25.70 14.92
C PHE A 320 13.32 -24.35 15.00
N GLY A 321 14.64 -24.32 14.74
CA GLY A 321 15.44 -23.09 14.73
C GLY A 321 14.96 -22.11 13.65
N ALA A 322 14.71 -22.58 12.44
CA ALA A 322 14.19 -21.77 11.35
C ALA A 322 12.78 -21.19 11.66
N ALA A 323 11.88 -22.01 12.17
CA ALA A 323 10.55 -21.56 12.58
C ALA A 323 10.62 -20.52 13.71
N LEU A 324 11.50 -20.73 14.70
CA LEU A 324 11.67 -19.83 15.83
C LEU A 324 12.31 -18.50 15.42
N ALA A 325 13.31 -18.51 14.54
CA ALA A 325 13.94 -17.31 13.98
C ALA A 325 12.90 -16.43 13.26
N THR A 326 12.06 -17.04 12.43
CA THR A 326 10.96 -16.37 11.75
C THR A 326 9.97 -15.76 12.74
N LEU A 327 9.57 -16.51 13.78
CA LEU A 327 8.67 -16.03 14.82
C LEU A 327 9.24 -14.81 15.55
N ILE A 328 10.50 -14.86 15.97
CA ILE A 328 11.16 -13.76 16.69
C ILE A 328 11.30 -12.54 15.80
N ALA A 329 11.77 -12.70 14.56
CA ALA A 329 11.95 -11.59 13.63
C ALA A 329 10.61 -10.89 13.31
N GLN A 330 9.55 -11.66 13.08
CA GLN A 330 8.21 -11.13 12.87
C GLN A 330 7.63 -10.50 14.14
N GLY A 331 7.86 -11.10 15.31
CA GLY A 331 7.40 -10.58 16.59
C GLY A 331 8.00 -9.20 16.90
N ILE A 332 9.31 -9.07 16.78
CA ILE A 332 10.01 -7.79 16.98
C ILE A 332 9.51 -6.74 15.97
N SER A 333 9.36 -7.13 14.70
CA SER A 333 8.88 -6.22 13.66
C SER A 333 7.43 -5.80 13.87
N ALA A 334 6.56 -6.68 14.35
CA ALA A 334 5.18 -6.36 14.71
C ALA A 334 5.12 -5.36 15.86
N VAL A 335 5.95 -5.54 16.90
CA VAL A 335 6.04 -4.62 18.03
C VAL A 335 6.56 -3.24 17.58
N PHE A 336 7.65 -3.19 16.81
CA PHE A 336 8.17 -1.92 16.28
C PHE A 336 7.16 -1.23 15.36
N SER A 337 6.50 -2.00 14.50
CA SER A 337 5.42 -1.50 13.65
C SER A 337 4.30 -0.85 14.47
N LEU A 338 3.88 -1.50 15.55
CA LEU A 338 2.85 -0.98 16.45
C LEU A 338 3.30 0.31 17.16
N LEU A 339 4.52 0.32 17.72
CA LEU A 339 5.06 1.49 18.42
C LEU A 339 5.19 2.70 17.49
N ILE A 340 5.74 2.49 16.28
CA ILE A 340 5.86 3.54 15.27
C ILE A 340 4.47 4.04 14.85
N PHE A 341 3.53 3.11 14.64
CA PHE A 341 2.16 3.48 14.24
C PHE A 341 1.45 4.28 15.33
N LEU A 342 1.53 3.85 16.57
CA LEU A 342 0.93 4.58 17.70
C LEU A 342 1.56 5.97 17.88
N TYR A 343 2.89 6.08 17.70
CA TYR A 343 3.57 7.38 17.72
C TYR A 343 3.06 8.29 16.59
N ARG A 344 2.88 7.76 15.38
CA ARG A 344 2.30 8.49 14.24
C ARG A 344 0.85 8.93 14.52
N MET A 345 0.03 8.07 15.11
CA MET A 345 -1.38 8.36 15.42
C MET A 345 -1.56 9.44 16.48
N ARG A 346 -0.57 9.71 17.33
CA ARG A 346 -0.60 10.83 18.30
C ARG A 346 -0.71 12.20 17.64
N ARG A 347 -0.31 12.32 16.36
CA ARG A 347 -0.39 13.58 15.58
C ARG A 347 -1.84 14.00 15.32
N TYR A 348 -2.74 13.04 15.17
CA TYR A 348 -4.13 13.26 14.86
C TYR A 348 -4.94 13.35 16.16
N GLN A 349 -5.01 14.55 16.75
CA GLN A 349 -5.75 14.78 17.99
C GLN A 349 -7.24 14.82 17.68
N SER A 350 -7.94 13.70 17.92
CA SER A 350 -9.39 13.59 17.75
C SER A 350 -9.92 12.53 18.72
N PRO A 351 -11.07 12.75 19.35
CA PRO A 351 -11.72 11.72 20.14
C PRO A 351 -12.09 10.53 19.25
N PHE A 352 -11.96 9.33 19.78
CA PHE A 352 -12.26 8.09 19.07
C PHE A 352 -12.84 7.04 20.01
N GLN A 353 -13.56 6.08 19.47
CA GLN A 353 -14.06 4.92 20.20
C GLN A 353 -13.07 3.76 20.04
N CYS A 354 -12.83 3.00 21.11
CA CYS A 354 -11.94 1.86 21.06
C CYS A 354 -12.46 0.74 20.15
N PHE A 355 -13.79 0.57 20.07
CA PHE A 355 -14.43 -0.47 19.26
C PHE A 355 -15.80 -0.01 18.73
N ASP A 356 -16.06 -0.27 17.46
CA ASP A 356 -17.36 -0.03 16.82
C ASP A 356 -17.74 -1.22 15.91
N GLY A 357 -18.79 -1.96 16.29
CA GLY A 357 -19.27 -3.12 15.54
C GLY A 357 -19.84 -2.80 14.16
N ARG A 358 -20.34 -1.58 13.92
CA ARG A 358 -20.81 -1.15 12.59
C ARG A 358 -19.64 -0.94 11.66
N MET A 359 -18.56 -0.36 12.16
CA MET A 359 -17.31 -0.20 11.41
C MET A 359 -16.66 -1.56 11.12
N LEU A 360 -16.66 -2.49 12.10
CA LEU A 360 -16.23 -3.87 11.86
C LEU A 360 -17.01 -4.53 10.73
N ARG A 361 -18.36 -4.44 10.74
CA ARG A 361 -19.19 -4.98 9.65
C ARG A 361 -18.87 -4.38 8.29
N SER A 362 -18.61 -3.08 8.23
CA SER A 362 -18.22 -2.39 7.00
C SER A 362 -16.86 -2.85 6.50
N MET A 363 -15.92 -3.07 7.40
CA MET A 363 -14.59 -3.59 7.11
C MET A 363 -14.64 -5.04 6.60
N LEU A 364 -15.44 -5.92 7.24
CA LEU A 364 -15.62 -7.30 6.82
C LEU A 364 -16.25 -7.42 5.43
N ARG A 365 -17.12 -6.49 5.03
CA ARG A 365 -17.68 -6.45 3.65
C ARG A 365 -16.61 -6.25 2.58
N ILE A 366 -15.47 -5.68 2.92
CA ILE A 366 -14.32 -5.51 2.02
C ILE A 366 -13.30 -6.63 2.23
N ALA A 367 -13.02 -6.99 3.49
CA ALA A 367 -12.04 -8.00 3.83
C ALA A 367 -12.40 -9.38 3.27
N VAL A 368 -13.64 -9.86 3.48
CA VAL A 368 -14.06 -11.21 3.06
C VAL A 368 -13.92 -11.42 1.55
N PRO A 369 -14.43 -10.54 0.66
CA PRO A 369 -14.19 -10.67 -0.77
C PRO A 369 -12.70 -10.62 -1.16
N SER A 370 -11.89 -9.84 -0.43
CA SER A 370 -10.45 -9.76 -0.69
C SER A 370 -9.72 -11.05 -0.30
N VAL A 371 -10.10 -11.68 0.83
CA VAL A 371 -9.60 -13.01 1.23
C VAL A 371 -9.97 -14.05 0.18
N LEU A 372 -11.24 -14.08 -0.24
CA LEU A 372 -11.71 -15.03 -1.25
C LEU A 372 -10.96 -14.87 -2.57
N GLN A 373 -10.71 -13.63 -3.01
CA GLN A 373 -9.94 -13.36 -4.23
C GLN A 373 -8.51 -13.90 -4.12
N GLN A 374 -7.81 -13.67 -3.00
CA GLN A 374 -6.45 -14.18 -2.80
C GLN A 374 -6.42 -15.72 -2.78
N SER A 375 -7.35 -16.35 -2.07
CA SER A 375 -7.49 -17.81 -2.02
C SER A 375 -7.79 -18.40 -3.40
N THR A 376 -8.63 -17.73 -4.19
CA THR A 376 -8.99 -18.13 -5.56
C THR A 376 -7.77 -18.18 -6.47
N VAL A 377 -6.86 -17.20 -6.36
CA VAL A 377 -5.61 -17.19 -7.15
C VAL A 377 -4.76 -18.41 -6.81
N SER A 378 -4.57 -18.71 -5.52
CA SER A 378 -3.78 -19.86 -5.06
C SER A 378 -4.36 -21.20 -5.52
N ILE A 379 -5.69 -21.37 -5.36
CA ILE A 379 -6.40 -22.57 -5.84
C ILE A 379 -6.28 -22.71 -7.35
N GLY A 380 -6.43 -21.62 -8.08
CA GLY A 380 -6.29 -21.62 -9.55
C GLY A 380 -4.90 -22.07 -10.00
N MET A 381 -3.84 -21.62 -9.32
CA MET A 381 -2.47 -22.08 -9.60
C MET A 381 -2.31 -23.58 -9.37
N MET A 382 -2.83 -24.11 -8.26
CA MET A 382 -2.74 -25.54 -7.94
C MET A 382 -3.44 -26.41 -9.00
N ILE A 383 -4.63 -26.02 -9.46
CA ILE A 383 -5.38 -26.79 -10.47
C ILE A 383 -4.69 -26.72 -11.82
N VAL A 384 -4.16 -25.55 -12.23
CA VAL A 384 -3.39 -25.42 -13.47
C VAL A 384 -2.15 -26.30 -13.42
N GLN A 385 -1.44 -26.34 -12.29
CA GLN A 385 -0.31 -27.25 -12.10
C GLN A 385 -0.70 -28.72 -12.29
N ALA A 386 -1.84 -29.14 -11.74
CA ALA A 386 -2.35 -30.49 -11.90
C ALA A 386 -2.68 -30.83 -13.38
N VAL A 387 -3.06 -29.85 -14.19
CA VAL A 387 -3.27 -29.99 -15.64
C VAL A 387 -1.94 -30.16 -16.41
N VAL A 388 -0.87 -29.53 -15.92
CA VAL A 388 0.47 -29.61 -16.55
C VAL A 388 1.15 -30.95 -16.24
N ASN A 389 0.93 -31.55 -15.07
CA ASN A 389 1.62 -32.77 -14.64
C ASN A 389 1.55 -33.94 -15.66
N PRO A 390 0.43 -34.24 -16.34
CA PRO A 390 0.35 -35.30 -17.34
C PRO A 390 1.22 -35.11 -18.60
N PHE A 391 1.70 -33.89 -18.88
CA PHE A 391 2.56 -33.60 -20.02
C PHE A 391 4.02 -34.07 -19.82
N GLY A 392 4.32 -34.62 -18.65
CA GLY A 392 5.60 -35.23 -18.33
C GLY A 392 6.56 -34.29 -17.59
N THR A 393 7.58 -34.90 -17.00
CA THR A 393 8.52 -34.20 -16.10
C THR A 393 9.29 -33.08 -16.75
N GLN A 394 9.60 -33.20 -18.05
CA GLN A 394 10.38 -32.22 -18.80
C GLN A 394 9.53 -30.96 -19.11
N ALA A 395 8.28 -31.16 -19.52
CA ALA A 395 7.34 -30.05 -19.73
C ALA A 395 7.05 -29.33 -18.40
N LEU A 396 6.91 -30.10 -17.31
CA LEU A 396 6.72 -29.56 -15.96
C LEU A 396 7.93 -28.72 -15.50
N ALA A 397 9.16 -29.16 -15.81
CA ALA A 397 10.37 -28.41 -15.49
C ALA A 397 10.41 -27.05 -16.21
N GLY A 398 10.12 -27.02 -17.52
CA GLY A 398 10.01 -25.78 -18.29
C GLY A 398 8.92 -24.85 -17.77
N TYR A 399 7.73 -25.40 -17.49
CA TYR A 399 6.63 -24.67 -16.87
C TYR A 399 7.02 -24.05 -15.52
N ALA A 400 7.64 -24.84 -14.64
CA ALA A 400 8.05 -24.37 -13.31
C ALA A 400 9.12 -23.26 -13.38
N ALA A 401 10.04 -23.34 -14.34
CA ALA A 401 11.02 -22.28 -14.59
C ALA A 401 10.33 -20.96 -14.96
N THR A 402 9.37 -21.01 -15.89
CA THR A 402 8.64 -19.81 -16.32
C THR A 402 7.72 -19.26 -15.23
N MET A 403 7.09 -20.11 -14.43
CA MET A 403 6.27 -19.66 -13.28
C MET A 403 7.07 -18.82 -12.27
N ARG A 404 8.36 -19.11 -12.09
CA ARG A 404 9.22 -18.28 -11.23
C ARG A 404 9.43 -16.89 -11.83
N VAL A 405 9.60 -16.81 -13.14
CA VAL A 405 9.73 -15.54 -13.88
C VAL A 405 8.42 -14.76 -13.84
N GLU A 406 7.28 -15.43 -14.11
CA GLU A 406 5.94 -14.84 -13.99
C GLU A 406 5.72 -14.23 -12.62
N ASN A 407 6.06 -14.94 -11.54
CA ASN A 407 5.92 -14.44 -10.18
C ASN A 407 6.70 -13.14 -9.96
N VAL A 408 7.96 -13.05 -10.45
CA VAL A 408 8.78 -11.84 -10.29
C VAL A 408 8.15 -10.64 -11.00
N PHE A 409 7.75 -10.77 -12.26
CA PHE A 409 7.10 -9.66 -12.99
C PHE A 409 5.72 -9.32 -12.43
N SER A 410 4.96 -10.33 -12.00
CA SER A 410 3.64 -10.16 -11.39
C SER A 410 3.66 -9.27 -10.14
N LEU A 411 4.74 -9.32 -9.34
CA LEU A 411 4.89 -8.47 -8.14
C LEU A 411 4.78 -6.98 -8.45
N ILE A 412 5.25 -6.54 -9.61
CA ILE A 412 5.20 -5.14 -10.03
C ILE A 412 3.75 -4.72 -10.24
N PHE A 413 2.99 -5.45 -11.05
CA PHE A 413 1.60 -5.14 -11.36
C PHE A 413 0.68 -5.26 -10.13
N VAL A 414 0.91 -6.27 -9.30
CA VAL A 414 0.19 -6.44 -8.01
C VAL A 414 0.46 -5.24 -7.09
N SER A 415 1.71 -4.79 -7.01
CA SER A 415 2.09 -3.65 -6.16
C SER A 415 1.47 -2.35 -6.66
N ILE A 416 1.42 -2.11 -8.00
CA ILE A 416 0.72 -0.96 -8.59
C ILE A 416 -0.77 -1.03 -8.26
N GLY A 417 -1.44 -2.16 -8.48
CA GLY A 417 -2.85 -2.34 -8.12
C GLY A 417 -3.13 -2.14 -6.63
N ASN A 418 -2.20 -2.56 -5.76
CA ASN A 418 -2.29 -2.32 -4.32
C ASN A 418 -2.09 -0.84 -3.96
N ALA A 419 -1.25 -0.10 -4.71
CA ALA A 419 -1.06 1.34 -4.53
C ALA A 419 -2.27 2.16 -5.02
N VAL A 420 -2.93 1.72 -6.08
CA VAL A 420 -4.15 2.37 -6.61
C VAL A 420 -5.28 2.40 -5.58
N SER A 421 -5.45 1.34 -4.80
CA SER A 421 -6.56 1.22 -3.84
C SER A 421 -6.55 2.32 -2.75
N PRO A 422 -5.47 2.57 -2.00
CA PRO A 422 -5.39 3.70 -1.07
C PRO A 422 -5.49 5.06 -1.76
N TYR A 423 -4.86 5.23 -2.94
CA TYR A 423 -4.97 6.46 -3.71
C TYR A 423 -6.43 6.80 -4.02
N VAL A 424 -7.18 5.84 -4.55
CA VAL A 424 -8.60 6.00 -4.88
C VAL A 424 -9.43 6.28 -3.62
N SER A 425 -9.22 5.51 -2.55
CA SER A 425 -9.96 5.67 -1.30
C SER A 425 -9.73 7.03 -0.64
N GLN A 426 -8.48 7.53 -0.63
CA GLN A 426 -8.16 8.85 -0.09
C GLN A 426 -8.80 9.96 -0.93
N ASN A 427 -8.70 9.89 -2.25
CA ASN A 427 -9.32 10.89 -3.14
C ASN A 427 -10.85 10.84 -3.08
N LEU A 428 -11.45 9.67 -2.90
CA LEU A 428 -12.89 9.53 -2.66
C LEU A 428 -13.29 10.17 -1.35
N GLY A 429 -12.54 9.93 -0.26
CA GLY A 429 -12.75 10.57 1.03
C GLY A 429 -12.63 12.09 0.97
N ALA A 430 -11.67 12.59 0.21
CA ALA A 430 -11.44 14.02 -0.02
C ALA A 430 -12.47 14.68 -0.98
N GLY A 431 -13.42 13.92 -1.55
CA GLY A 431 -14.38 14.43 -2.52
C GLY A 431 -13.80 14.74 -3.91
N LYS A 432 -12.54 14.33 -4.18
CA LYS A 432 -11.80 14.65 -5.43
C LYS A 432 -12.03 13.58 -6.50
N THR A 433 -13.24 13.42 -6.98
CA THR A 433 -13.64 12.33 -7.91
C THR A 433 -12.91 12.38 -9.26
N GLU A 434 -12.65 13.59 -9.80
CA GLU A 434 -11.85 13.73 -11.02
C GLU A 434 -10.43 13.18 -10.89
N ARG A 435 -9.83 13.32 -9.71
CA ARG A 435 -8.49 12.79 -9.46
C ARG A 435 -8.46 11.27 -9.49
N ILE A 436 -9.58 10.61 -9.18
CA ILE A 436 -9.70 9.14 -9.29
C ILE A 436 -9.54 8.72 -10.74
N LYS A 437 -10.18 9.42 -11.71
CA LYS A 437 -10.02 9.17 -13.15
C LYS A 437 -8.58 9.36 -13.59
N LYS A 438 -8.00 10.52 -13.24
CA LYS A 438 -6.60 10.84 -13.57
C LYS A 438 -5.61 9.85 -12.96
N GLY A 439 -5.88 9.37 -11.73
CA GLY A 439 -5.09 8.34 -11.06
C GLY A 439 -5.20 6.97 -11.72
N TYR A 440 -6.39 6.58 -12.16
CA TYR A 440 -6.58 5.36 -12.93
C TYR A 440 -5.78 5.39 -14.24
N HIS A 441 -5.87 6.49 -15.01
CA HIS A 441 -5.05 6.66 -16.22
C HIS A 441 -3.54 6.67 -15.92
N ALA A 442 -3.13 7.29 -14.83
CA ALA A 442 -1.73 7.28 -14.40
C ALA A 442 -1.24 5.86 -14.05
N ALA A 443 -2.07 5.05 -13.40
CA ALA A 443 -1.77 3.65 -13.13
C ALA A 443 -1.63 2.84 -14.41
N LEU A 444 -2.54 3.03 -15.38
CA LEU A 444 -2.46 2.38 -16.69
C LEU A 444 -1.18 2.76 -17.44
N VAL A 445 -0.74 4.02 -17.36
CA VAL A 445 0.53 4.45 -17.97
C VAL A 445 1.71 3.74 -17.31
N LEU A 446 1.73 3.61 -15.98
CA LEU A 446 2.77 2.86 -15.26
C LEU A 446 2.76 1.38 -15.68
N ASP A 447 1.58 0.76 -15.73
CA ASP A 447 1.44 -0.64 -16.14
C ASP A 447 1.92 -0.87 -17.57
N VAL A 448 1.60 0.04 -18.51
CA VAL A 448 2.10 -0.03 -19.91
C VAL A 448 3.62 0.09 -19.95
N CYS A 449 4.21 1.04 -19.21
CA CYS A 449 5.66 1.20 -19.15
C CYS A 449 6.36 -0.07 -18.61
N PHE A 450 5.84 -0.64 -17.52
CA PHE A 450 6.42 -1.85 -16.96
C PHE A 450 6.14 -3.10 -17.80
N ALA A 451 4.99 -3.20 -18.48
CA ALA A 451 4.71 -4.28 -19.43
C ALA A 451 5.63 -4.21 -20.64
N ALA A 452 5.89 -3.02 -21.19
CA ALA A 452 6.84 -2.82 -22.28
C ALA A 452 8.27 -3.19 -21.85
N LEU A 453 8.67 -2.82 -20.62
CA LEU A 453 9.96 -3.21 -20.06
C LEU A 453 10.06 -4.73 -19.88
N ALA A 454 9.03 -5.37 -19.32
CA ALA A 454 8.98 -6.82 -19.15
C ALA A 454 9.05 -7.55 -20.49
N PHE A 455 8.29 -7.08 -21.49
CA PHE A 455 8.34 -7.59 -22.85
C PHE A 455 9.75 -7.50 -23.44
N LEU A 456 10.40 -6.33 -23.34
CA LEU A 456 11.76 -6.14 -23.86
C LEU A 456 12.76 -7.06 -23.17
N VAL A 457 12.70 -7.19 -21.86
CA VAL A 457 13.59 -8.07 -21.07
C VAL A 457 13.37 -9.53 -21.46
N ILE A 458 12.13 -9.97 -21.56
CA ILE A 458 11.82 -11.36 -21.94
C ILE A 458 12.24 -11.64 -23.38
N GLU A 459 11.89 -10.77 -24.33
CA GLU A 459 12.22 -11.02 -25.75
C GLU A 459 13.73 -11.05 -26.01
N THR A 460 14.52 -10.26 -25.25
CA THR A 460 15.98 -10.22 -25.39
C THR A 460 16.71 -11.28 -24.57
N LEU A 461 16.15 -11.73 -23.44
CA LEU A 461 16.88 -12.55 -22.47
C LEU A 461 16.19 -13.88 -22.13
N HIS A 462 15.12 -14.31 -22.86
CA HIS A 462 14.38 -15.54 -22.52
C HIS A 462 15.27 -16.79 -22.48
N THR A 463 16.19 -16.96 -23.42
CA THR A 463 17.11 -18.09 -23.45
C THR A 463 18.08 -18.07 -22.25
N GLN A 464 18.65 -16.91 -21.93
CA GLN A 464 19.54 -16.76 -20.78
C GLN A 464 18.80 -17.01 -19.46
N ILE A 465 17.56 -16.50 -19.34
CA ILE A 465 16.71 -16.70 -18.18
C ILE A 465 16.35 -18.18 -18.04
N SER A 466 15.94 -18.87 -19.14
CA SER A 466 15.68 -20.30 -19.13
C SER A 466 16.90 -21.11 -18.70
N SER A 467 18.10 -20.75 -19.20
CA SER A 467 19.35 -21.45 -18.85
C SER A 467 19.74 -21.28 -17.39
N LEU A 468 19.36 -20.16 -16.76
CA LEU A 468 19.60 -19.93 -15.33
C LEU A 468 18.81 -20.91 -14.44
N PHE A 469 17.59 -21.29 -14.85
CA PHE A 469 16.72 -22.18 -14.08
C PHE A 469 16.84 -23.64 -14.44
N LEU A 470 17.04 -23.96 -15.74
CA LEU A 470 17.10 -25.33 -16.22
C LEU A 470 18.52 -25.91 -16.21
N GLY A 471 19.55 -25.05 -16.19
CA GLY A 471 20.95 -25.47 -16.15
C GLY A 471 21.37 -26.33 -17.36
N LYS A 472 22.52 -27.01 -17.23
CA LYS A 472 23.06 -27.86 -18.31
C LYS A 472 22.29 -29.17 -18.47
N ASP A 473 21.52 -29.59 -17.49
CA ASP A 473 20.76 -30.85 -17.48
C ASP A 473 19.35 -30.68 -18.08
N GLY A 474 18.98 -29.46 -18.48
CA GLY A 474 17.71 -29.17 -19.13
C GLY A 474 17.61 -29.80 -20.50
N THR A 475 16.53 -30.55 -20.78
CA THR A 475 16.27 -31.11 -22.09
C THR A 475 15.79 -30.05 -23.07
N THR A 476 15.93 -30.33 -24.39
CA THR A 476 15.41 -29.44 -25.45
C THR A 476 13.93 -29.10 -25.26
N LEU A 477 13.12 -30.10 -24.84
CA LEU A 477 11.70 -29.90 -24.58
C LEU A 477 11.44 -28.93 -23.40
N ALA A 478 12.21 -29.07 -22.30
CA ALA A 478 12.06 -28.17 -21.14
C ALA A 478 12.42 -26.72 -21.50
N TYR A 479 13.49 -26.53 -22.28
CA TYR A 479 13.86 -25.21 -22.79
C TYR A 479 12.78 -24.62 -23.70
N GLN A 480 12.31 -25.41 -24.70
CA GLN A 480 11.27 -24.98 -25.61
C GLN A 480 10.00 -24.56 -24.88
N VAL A 481 9.50 -25.40 -23.98
CA VAL A 481 8.31 -25.07 -23.14
C VAL A 481 8.53 -23.79 -22.31
N SER A 482 9.72 -23.64 -21.71
CA SER A 482 10.02 -22.43 -20.92
C SER A 482 10.07 -21.17 -21.77
N GLU A 483 10.76 -21.22 -22.91
CA GLU A 483 10.91 -20.06 -23.80
C GLU A 483 9.58 -19.66 -24.45
N ASP A 484 8.81 -20.62 -24.96
CA ASP A 484 7.52 -20.36 -25.57
C ASP A 484 6.55 -19.75 -24.55
N TYR A 485 6.45 -20.32 -23.36
CA TYR A 485 5.58 -19.76 -22.31
C TYR A 485 6.04 -18.37 -21.87
N MET A 486 7.35 -18.12 -21.68
CA MET A 486 7.85 -16.79 -21.33
C MET A 486 7.50 -15.74 -22.37
N ARG A 487 7.70 -16.05 -23.67
CA ARG A 487 7.37 -15.12 -24.75
C ARG A 487 5.88 -14.82 -24.79
N TRP A 488 5.02 -15.84 -24.64
CA TRP A 488 3.58 -15.63 -24.50
C TRP A 488 3.23 -14.69 -23.32
N LEU A 489 3.81 -14.90 -22.16
CA LEU A 489 3.59 -14.01 -21.02
C LEU A 489 4.04 -12.57 -21.31
N GLY A 490 5.19 -12.39 -21.97
CA GLY A 490 5.70 -11.09 -22.36
C GLY A 490 4.69 -10.27 -23.16
N TYR A 491 4.03 -10.89 -24.14
CA TYR A 491 2.99 -10.22 -24.95
C TYR A 491 1.77 -9.81 -24.15
N PHE A 492 1.42 -10.55 -23.11
CA PHE A 492 0.13 -10.40 -22.42
C PHE A 492 0.22 -9.80 -21.02
N PHE A 493 1.40 -9.48 -20.51
CA PHE A 493 1.53 -8.80 -19.19
C PHE A 493 0.76 -7.48 -19.11
N ILE A 494 0.52 -6.82 -20.24
CA ILE A 494 -0.33 -5.62 -20.30
C ILE A 494 -1.75 -5.89 -19.77
N PHE A 495 -2.34 -7.05 -20.07
CA PHE A 495 -3.67 -7.41 -19.55
C PHE A 495 -3.65 -7.62 -18.04
N MET A 496 -2.56 -8.15 -17.50
CA MET A 496 -2.37 -8.26 -16.07
C MET A 496 -2.32 -6.88 -15.40
N GLY A 497 -1.54 -5.95 -15.94
CA GLY A 497 -1.44 -4.58 -15.42
C GLY A 497 -2.80 -3.88 -15.41
N ILE A 498 -3.46 -3.83 -16.56
CA ILE A 498 -4.79 -3.20 -16.72
C ILE A 498 -5.81 -3.82 -15.74
N LYS A 499 -5.81 -5.14 -15.60
CA LYS A 499 -6.65 -5.87 -14.64
C LYS A 499 -6.35 -5.45 -13.21
N MET A 500 -5.06 -5.41 -12.81
CA MET A 500 -4.66 -5.07 -11.45
C MET A 500 -4.98 -3.62 -11.09
N ALA A 501 -4.77 -2.67 -12.00
CA ALA A 501 -5.17 -1.28 -11.82
C ALA A 501 -6.69 -1.14 -11.65
N THR A 502 -7.49 -1.82 -12.50
CA THR A 502 -8.96 -1.78 -12.44
C THR A 502 -9.49 -2.39 -11.15
N ASP A 503 -8.94 -3.53 -10.74
CA ASP A 503 -9.26 -4.18 -9.46
C ASP A 503 -8.87 -3.29 -8.26
N GLY A 504 -7.76 -2.56 -8.35
CA GLY A 504 -7.34 -1.57 -7.37
C GLY A 504 -8.37 -0.43 -7.21
N VAL A 505 -8.90 0.08 -8.32
CA VAL A 505 -9.96 1.10 -8.31
C VAL A 505 -11.24 0.57 -7.67
N LEU A 506 -11.71 -0.61 -8.06
CA LEU A 506 -12.92 -1.21 -7.49
C LEU A 506 -12.81 -1.41 -5.97
N ARG A 507 -11.64 -1.89 -5.50
CA ARG A 507 -11.36 -2.01 -4.06
C ARG A 507 -11.36 -0.66 -3.38
N GLY A 508 -10.67 0.34 -3.93
CA GLY A 508 -10.60 1.69 -3.39
C GLY A 508 -11.97 2.38 -3.29
N LEU A 509 -12.85 2.16 -4.25
CA LEU A 509 -14.24 2.61 -4.23
C LEU A 509 -15.11 1.80 -3.25
N GLY A 510 -14.68 0.59 -2.84
CA GLY A 510 -15.44 -0.33 -2.02
C GLY A 510 -16.50 -1.13 -2.80
N ILE A 511 -16.39 -1.22 -4.12
CA ILE A 511 -17.30 -1.95 -5.02
C ILE A 511 -16.91 -3.43 -5.07
N MET A 512 -17.19 -4.14 -3.97
CA MET A 512 -16.62 -5.47 -3.74
C MET A 512 -17.37 -6.61 -4.44
N ARG A 513 -18.68 -6.49 -4.73
CA ARG A 513 -19.43 -7.54 -5.43
C ARG A 513 -18.94 -7.76 -6.87
N PRO A 514 -18.89 -6.73 -7.72
CA PRO A 514 -18.31 -6.87 -9.07
C PRO A 514 -16.84 -7.31 -9.06
N PHE A 515 -16.03 -6.79 -8.11
CA PHE A 515 -14.65 -7.21 -7.93
C PHE A 515 -14.53 -8.73 -7.70
N LEU A 516 -15.35 -9.30 -6.82
CA LEU A 516 -15.35 -10.74 -6.55
C LEU A 516 -15.83 -11.54 -7.78
N ILE A 517 -16.93 -11.11 -8.43
CA ILE A 517 -17.47 -11.75 -9.63
C ILE A 517 -16.40 -11.78 -10.74
N ALA A 518 -15.70 -10.67 -11.00
CA ALA A 518 -14.66 -10.60 -12.01
C ALA A 518 -13.52 -11.60 -11.74
N ASN A 519 -13.10 -11.73 -10.47
CA ASN A 519 -12.07 -12.68 -10.08
C ASN A 519 -12.55 -14.14 -10.16
N MET A 520 -13.83 -14.42 -9.87
CA MET A 520 -14.42 -15.75 -10.11
C MET A 520 -14.51 -16.09 -11.60
N VAL A 521 -14.90 -15.14 -12.44
CA VAL A 521 -14.89 -15.30 -13.92
C VAL A 521 -13.47 -15.57 -14.43
N ASN A 522 -12.48 -14.86 -13.93
CA ASN A 522 -11.06 -15.13 -14.25
C ASN A 522 -10.70 -16.59 -13.93
N LEU A 523 -10.98 -17.04 -12.70
CA LEU A 523 -10.72 -18.42 -12.32
C LEU A 523 -11.46 -19.42 -13.22
N ALA A 524 -12.76 -19.21 -13.43
CA ALA A 524 -13.60 -20.11 -14.23
C ALA A 524 -13.07 -20.25 -15.67
N ILE A 525 -12.71 -19.14 -16.32
CA ILE A 525 -12.15 -19.16 -17.68
C ILE A 525 -10.78 -19.82 -17.68
N ARG A 526 -9.89 -19.45 -16.74
CA ARG A 526 -8.55 -20.06 -16.63
C ARG A 526 -8.65 -21.58 -16.47
N LEU A 527 -9.54 -22.06 -15.60
CA LEU A 527 -9.72 -23.49 -15.39
C LEU A 527 -10.41 -24.17 -16.58
N SER A 528 -11.44 -23.56 -17.18
CA SER A 528 -12.14 -24.15 -18.32
C SER A 528 -11.20 -24.30 -19.52
N VAL A 529 -10.43 -23.27 -19.85
CA VAL A 529 -9.45 -23.35 -20.96
C VAL A 529 -8.36 -24.37 -20.65
N ALA A 530 -7.79 -24.37 -19.45
CA ALA A 530 -6.76 -25.32 -19.07
C ALA A 530 -7.27 -26.77 -19.09
N LEU A 531 -8.43 -27.06 -18.46
CA LEU A 531 -8.97 -28.43 -18.33
C LEU A 531 -9.56 -29.00 -19.63
N ILE A 532 -10.15 -28.14 -20.48
CA ILE A 532 -10.84 -28.58 -21.68
C ILE A 532 -9.90 -28.55 -22.90
N CYS A 533 -9.13 -27.48 -23.06
CA CYS A 533 -8.34 -27.26 -24.27
C CYS A 533 -6.94 -27.90 -24.17
N ALA A 534 -6.26 -27.84 -23.01
CA ALA A 534 -4.92 -28.36 -22.91
C ALA A 534 -4.80 -29.87 -23.20
N PRO A 535 -5.68 -30.76 -22.70
CA PRO A 535 -5.62 -32.18 -23.03
C PRO A 535 -5.92 -32.51 -24.50
N ARG A 536 -6.59 -31.60 -25.24
CA ARG A 536 -7.00 -31.82 -26.64
C ARG A 536 -6.06 -31.19 -27.65
N PHE A 537 -5.49 -30.03 -27.33
CA PHE A 537 -4.77 -29.19 -28.29
C PHE A 537 -3.31 -28.96 -27.89
N GLY A 538 -2.89 -29.43 -26.71
CA GLY A 538 -1.50 -29.34 -26.25
C GLY A 538 -1.32 -28.33 -25.10
N ILE A 539 -0.09 -28.35 -24.56
CA ILE A 539 0.29 -27.58 -23.37
C ILE A 539 0.20 -26.06 -23.58
N ASP A 540 0.25 -25.58 -24.83
CA ASP A 540 0.16 -24.15 -25.17
C ASP A 540 -1.13 -23.50 -24.71
N PHE A 541 -2.21 -24.28 -24.62
CA PHE A 541 -3.48 -23.80 -24.09
C PHE A 541 -3.48 -23.55 -22.59
N VAL A 542 -2.50 -24.04 -21.85
CA VAL A 542 -2.26 -23.67 -20.44
C VAL A 542 -1.80 -22.23 -20.36
N TRP A 543 -0.86 -21.83 -21.25
CA TRP A 543 -0.38 -20.43 -21.28
C TRP A 543 -1.49 -19.47 -21.72
N LEU A 544 -2.29 -19.84 -22.71
CA LEU A 544 -3.38 -19.03 -23.20
C LEU A 544 -4.50 -18.83 -22.16
N ALA A 545 -4.70 -19.82 -21.28
CA ALA A 545 -5.71 -19.75 -20.20
C ALA A 545 -5.48 -18.56 -19.26
N VAL A 546 -4.22 -18.21 -18.99
CA VAL A 546 -3.84 -17.16 -18.05
C VAL A 546 -4.23 -15.77 -18.57
N PRO A 547 -3.77 -15.31 -19.76
CA PRO A 547 -4.18 -14.02 -20.31
C PRO A 547 -5.66 -13.92 -20.62
N ALA A 548 -6.30 -15.02 -21.08
CA ALA A 548 -7.74 -15.06 -21.31
C ALA A 548 -8.52 -14.77 -20.01
N GLY A 549 -8.07 -15.33 -18.90
CA GLY A 549 -8.63 -15.03 -17.59
C GLY A 549 -8.43 -13.56 -17.17
N TRP A 550 -7.24 -12.98 -17.40
CA TRP A 550 -6.97 -11.57 -17.10
C TRP A 550 -7.84 -10.63 -17.92
N LEU A 551 -7.98 -10.90 -19.22
CA LEU A 551 -8.81 -10.10 -20.11
C LEU A 551 -10.29 -10.15 -19.70
N ALA A 552 -10.81 -11.34 -19.39
CA ALA A 552 -12.19 -11.50 -18.95
C ALA A 552 -12.47 -10.80 -17.61
N ASN A 553 -11.55 -10.91 -16.64
CA ASN A 553 -11.63 -10.16 -15.40
C ASN A 553 -11.69 -8.65 -15.69
N PHE A 554 -10.77 -8.14 -16.51
CA PHE A 554 -10.74 -6.72 -16.88
C PHE A 554 -12.07 -6.27 -17.50
N LEU A 555 -12.63 -7.02 -18.45
CA LEU A 555 -13.88 -6.65 -19.10
C LEU A 555 -15.04 -6.55 -18.09
N VAL A 556 -15.17 -7.53 -17.19
CA VAL A 556 -16.20 -7.51 -16.14
C VAL A 556 -15.98 -6.37 -15.15
N SER A 557 -14.74 -6.21 -14.66
CA SER A 557 -14.36 -5.15 -13.73
C SER A 557 -14.57 -3.76 -14.34
N TYR A 558 -14.18 -3.55 -15.59
CA TYR A 558 -14.33 -2.28 -16.30
C TYR A 558 -15.79 -1.94 -16.58
N ALA A 559 -16.59 -2.92 -16.99
CA ALA A 559 -18.03 -2.72 -17.19
C ALA A 559 -18.73 -2.30 -15.88
N ALA A 560 -18.35 -2.91 -14.76
CA ALA A 560 -18.85 -2.54 -13.44
C ALA A 560 -18.36 -1.15 -13.01
N LEU A 561 -17.08 -0.85 -13.24
CA LEU A 561 -16.49 0.45 -12.95
C LEU A 561 -17.20 1.56 -13.73
N ARG A 562 -17.44 1.37 -15.03
CA ARG A 562 -18.13 2.33 -15.88
C ARG A 562 -19.55 2.66 -15.39
N LYS A 563 -20.28 1.65 -14.87
CA LYS A 563 -21.61 1.84 -14.30
C LYS A 563 -21.61 2.52 -12.93
N SER A 564 -20.56 2.31 -12.16
CA SER A 564 -20.46 2.77 -10.77
C SER A 564 -19.50 3.94 -10.59
N TRP A 565 -19.09 4.57 -11.70
CA TRP A 565 -18.17 5.69 -11.64
C TRP A 565 -18.80 6.81 -10.81
N PRO A 566 -18.10 7.37 -9.81
CA PRO A 566 -18.64 8.46 -9.02
C PRO A 566 -19.05 9.61 -9.95
N ALA A 567 -20.35 9.92 -9.97
CA ALA A 567 -20.84 11.07 -10.74
C ALA A 567 -20.13 12.33 -10.24
N GLU A 568 -19.74 13.20 -11.16
CA GLU A 568 -19.38 14.57 -10.82
C GLU A 568 -20.58 15.18 -10.10
N LYS A 569 -20.43 15.48 -8.81
CA LYS A 569 -21.33 16.42 -8.20
C LYS A 569 -21.14 17.70 -8.97
N ALA A 570 -22.14 18.05 -9.79
CA ALA A 570 -22.17 19.30 -10.51
C ALA A 570 -21.84 20.40 -9.48
N GLU A 571 -20.76 21.14 -9.70
CA GLU A 571 -20.44 22.38 -8.97
C GLU A 571 -21.42 23.51 -9.31
N SER A 572 -22.63 23.16 -9.75
CA SER A 572 -23.69 24.10 -10.09
C SER A 572 -24.78 24.06 -9.02
N SER A 573 -24.45 24.39 -7.78
CA SER A 573 -25.40 24.97 -6.82
C SER A 573 -24.77 25.05 -5.42
N ARG A 574 -23.91 26.01 -5.22
CA ARG A 574 -23.80 26.76 -3.94
C ARG A 574 -23.00 28.04 -4.17
#